data_e90a1c70414fb833ad78c472c5dfbf7c
#
_entry.id   e90a1c70414fb833ad78c472c5dfbf7c
#
_cell.length_a   1.000
_cell.length_b   1.000
_cell.length_c   1.000
_cell.angle_alpha   90.00
_cell.angle_beta   90.00
_cell.angle_gamma   90.00
#
_symmetry.space_group_name_H-M   'P 1'
#
loop_
_entity.id
_entity.type
_entity.pdbx_description
1 polymer ?
#
loop_
_entity_poly.entity_id
_entity_poly.type
_entity_poly.pdbx_seq_one_letter_code
_entity_poly.pdbx_strand_id
1 'polypeptide(L)'
;MRATLVDARGDLDDSRTELGRVESDVDLVEKRIARDTERLQSSSSVKDIQGLEHEVASLRTRLNDLEEIQLAVMERVEVLELTVEAAESQHRDHAARLSAAQEAYHAALAALREERAGVLAQRETLSASIPDDLLALYEKQRERYGVGASHLRARVSSASGVELTGSDLETVRAAAPDEVVMCPDSNAILVRTGESGL
;
A
#
# COMPACT_ATOMS: atom_id res chain seq x y z
N MET A 1 3.87 -5.43 -9.83
CA MET A 1 5.20 -4.97 -9.39
C MET A 1 6.22 -6.07 -9.08
N ARG A 2 5.97 -7.07 -8.24
CA ARG A 2 6.91 -8.19 -8.09
C ARG A 2 7.08 -8.98 -9.39
N ALA A 3 6.02 -9.23 -10.11
CA ALA A 3 6.05 -9.89 -11.41
C ALA A 3 6.91 -9.12 -12.41
N THR A 4 6.70 -7.81 -12.54
CA THR A 4 7.46 -6.94 -13.48
C THR A 4 8.96 -6.91 -13.19
N LEU A 5 9.39 -6.94 -11.93
CA LEU A 5 10.82 -7.03 -11.59
C LEU A 5 11.40 -8.40 -11.90
N VAL A 6 10.64 -9.47 -11.67
CA VAL A 6 11.06 -10.85 -12.00
C VAL A 6 11.21 -11.01 -13.51
N ASP A 7 10.22 -10.51 -14.26
CA ASP A 7 10.24 -10.57 -15.73
C ASP A 7 11.43 -9.77 -16.30
N ALA A 8 11.64 -8.53 -15.83
CA ALA A 8 12.77 -7.70 -16.28
C ALA A 8 14.14 -8.33 -15.96
N ARG A 9 14.29 -9.00 -14.82
CA ARG A 9 15.52 -9.75 -14.51
C ARG A 9 15.68 -10.97 -15.40
N GLY A 10 14.60 -11.68 -15.72
CA GLY A 10 14.61 -12.80 -16.66
C GLY A 10 15.09 -12.36 -18.03
N ASP A 11 14.51 -11.27 -18.57
CA ASP A 11 14.91 -10.72 -19.88
C ASP A 11 16.38 -10.28 -19.90
N LEU A 12 16.88 -9.72 -18.80
CA LEU A 12 18.30 -9.34 -18.67
C LEU A 12 19.22 -10.56 -18.66
N ASP A 13 18.88 -11.61 -17.90
CA ASP A 13 19.66 -12.84 -17.81
C ASP A 13 19.71 -13.58 -19.16
N ASP A 14 18.59 -13.61 -19.89
CA ASP A 14 18.50 -14.18 -21.22
C ASP A 14 19.38 -13.41 -22.22
N SER A 15 19.34 -12.07 -22.18
CA SER A 15 20.16 -11.22 -23.06
C SER A 15 21.65 -11.33 -22.74
N ARG A 16 22.04 -11.44 -21.49
CA ARG A 16 23.43 -11.70 -21.09
C ARG A 16 23.91 -13.07 -21.54
N THR A 17 23.05 -14.06 -21.49
CA THR A 17 23.34 -15.40 -21.98
C THR A 17 23.56 -15.38 -23.50
N GLU A 18 22.74 -14.63 -24.23
CA GLU A 18 22.90 -14.44 -25.69
C GLU A 18 24.21 -13.71 -26.00
N LEU A 19 24.55 -12.64 -25.27
CA LEU A 19 25.81 -11.92 -25.42
C LEU A 19 27.00 -12.88 -25.28
N GLY A 20 27.04 -13.69 -24.22
CA GLY A 20 28.11 -14.64 -24.00
C GLY A 20 28.25 -15.70 -25.13
N ARG A 21 27.14 -16.07 -25.80
CA ARG A 21 27.19 -16.96 -26.96
C ARG A 21 27.80 -16.24 -28.17
N VAL A 22 27.37 -15.01 -28.45
CA VAL A 22 27.92 -14.22 -29.58
C VAL A 22 29.40 -13.94 -29.35
N GLU A 23 29.83 -13.57 -28.15
CA GLU A 23 31.25 -13.39 -27.82
C GLU A 23 32.07 -14.65 -28.05
N SER A 24 31.54 -15.81 -27.70
CA SER A 24 32.18 -17.09 -27.96
C SER A 24 32.29 -17.38 -29.45
N ASP A 25 31.28 -17.05 -30.24
CA ASP A 25 31.29 -17.23 -31.71
C ASP A 25 32.31 -16.29 -32.38
N VAL A 26 32.40 -15.02 -31.93
CA VAL A 26 33.41 -14.05 -32.35
C VAL A 26 34.81 -14.60 -32.08
N ASP A 27 35.12 -15.05 -30.88
CA ASP A 27 36.43 -15.62 -30.50
C ASP A 27 36.80 -16.84 -31.35
N LEU A 28 35.82 -17.70 -31.65
CA LEU A 28 36.04 -18.86 -32.52
C LEU A 28 36.39 -18.46 -33.95
N VAL A 29 35.69 -17.46 -34.52
CA VAL A 29 35.93 -16.98 -35.87
C VAL A 29 37.28 -16.26 -35.94
N GLU A 30 37.63 -15.42 -34.98
CA GLU A 30 38.94 -14.75 -34.88
C GLU A 30 40.09 -15.76 -34.83
N LYS A 31 40.00 -16.77 -33.97
CA LYS A 31 40.99 -17.85 -33.86
C LYS A 31 41.14 -18.63 -35.18
N ARG A 32 40.05 -18.81 -35.92
CA ARG A 32 40.10 -19.49 -37.23
C ARG A 32 40.77 -18.60 -38.28
N ILE A 33 40.42 -17.29 -38.32
CA ILE A 33 41.08 -16.32 -39.20
C ILE A 33 42.60 -16.31 -38.96
N ALA A 34 43.01 -16.23 -37.69
CA ALA A 34 44.43 -16.21 -37.31
C ALA A 34 45.15 -17.47 -37.81
N ARG A 35 44.58 -18.66 -37.58
CA ARG A 35 45.13 -19.94 -38.02
C ARG A 35 45.21 -20.04 -39.51
N ASP A 36 44.18 -19.67 -40.23
CA ASP A 36 44.16 -19.79 -41.69
C ASP A 36 45.08 -18.75 -42.36
N THR A 37 45.25 -17.57 -41.73
CA THR A 37 46.24 -16.57 -42.14
C THR A 37 47.68 -17.08 -41.96
N GLU A 38 48.00 -17.77 -40.85
CA GLU A 38 49.31 -18.38 -40.61
C GLU A 38 49.58 -19.48 -41.66
N ARG A 39 48.60 -20.32 -41.97
CA ARG A 39 48.68 -21.36 -43.01
C ARG A 39 48.89 -20.75 -44.41
N LEU A 40 48.22 -19.62 -44.69
CA LEU A 40 48.38 -18.89 -45.94
C LEU A 40 49.83 -18.43 -46.14
N GLN A 41 50.46 -17.89 -45.05
CA GLN A 41 51.87 -17.45 -45.13
C GLN A 41 52.87 -18.56 -45.30
N SER A 42 52.54 -19.76 -44.85
CA SER A 42 53.43 -20.93 -44.89
C SER A 42 53.22 -21.85 -46.14
N SER A 43 52.13 -21.62 -46.88
CA SER A 43 51.81 -22.49 -48.07
C SER A 43 52.58 -22.08 -49.28
N SER A 44 53.01 -23.08 -50.00
CA SER A 44 53.70 -22.96 -51.37
C SER A 44 52.81 -23.39 -52.53
N SER A 45 51.61 -23.92 -52.24
CA SER A 45 50.68 -24.39 -53.25
C SER A 45 49.74 -23.28 -53.71
N VAL A 46 49.75 -22.88 -54.95
CA VAL A 46 48.88 -21.83 -55.51
C VAL A 46 47.40 -22.15 -55.30
N LYS A 47 46.97 -23.40 -55.39
CA LYS A 47 45.60 -23.82 -55.20
C LYS A 47 45.20 -23.69 -53.77
N ASP A 48 46.06 -24.04 -52.79
CA ASP A 48 45.81 -23.95 -51.39
C ASP A 48 45.76 -22.47 -50.92
N ILE A 49 46.64 -21.61 -51.46
CA ILE A 49 46.67 -20.16 -51.25
C ILE A 49 45.31 -19.56 -51.65
N GLN A 50 44.84 -19.80 -52.87
CA GLN A 50 43.54 -19.29 -53.35
C GLN A 50 42.37 -19.76 -52.48
N GLY A 51 42.38 -21.04 -52.07
CA GLY A 51 41.37 -21.60 -51.20
C GLY A 51 41.34 -20.91 -49.80
N LEU A 52 42.53 -20.75 -49.23
CA LEU A 52 42.67 -20.06 -47.91
C LEU A 52 42.31 -18.57 -47.96
N GLU A 53 42.69 -17.86 -49.04
CA GLU A 53 42.31 -16.46 -49.27
C GLU A 53 40.77 -16.30 -49.29
N HIS A 54 40.06 -17.17 -50.02
CA HIS A 54 38.62 -17.16 -50.09
C HIS A 54 38.00 -17.48 -48.74
N GLU A 55 38.52 -18.43 -47.98
CA GLU A 55 38.04 -18.80 -46.66
C GLU A 55 38.24 -17.65 -45.65
N VAL A 56 39.43 -17.02 -45.62
CA VAL A 56 39.72 -15.86 -44.77
C VAL A 56 38.80 -14.69 -45.12
N ALA A 57 38.54 -14.43 -46.40
CA ALA A 57 37.59 -13.40 -46.83
C ALA A 57 36.16 -13.67 -46.31
N SER A 58 35.68 -14.92 -46.45
CA SER A 58 34.38 -15.33 -45.95
C SER A 58 34.28 -15.25 -44.41
N LEU A 59 35.33 -15.64 -43.68
CA LEU A 59 35.36 -15.55 -42.23
C LEU A 59 35.36 -14.10 -41.74
N ARG A 60 36.04 -13.19 -42.46
CA ARG A 60 35.99 -11.74 -42.13
C ARG A 60 34.60 -11.14 -42.30
N THR A 61 33.88 -11.53 -43.37
CA THR A 61 32.47 -11.11 -43.52
C THR A 61 31.62 -11.61 -42.35
N ARG A 62 31.79 -12.90 -42.00
CA ARG A 62 31.07 -13.46 -40.82
C ARG A 62 31.44 -12.79 -39.50
N LEU A 63 32.73 -12.41 -39.34
CA LEU A 63 33.16 -11.66 -38.14
C LEU A 63 32.43 -10.32 -38.04
N ASN A 64 32.37 -9.55 -39.12
CA ASN A 64 31.65 -8.27 -39.14
C ASN A 64 30.17 -8.45 -38.79
N ASP A 65 29.50 -9.47 -39.36
CA ASP A 65 28.10 -9.78 -39.06
C ASP A 65 27.90 -10.10 -37.57
N LEU A 66 28.82 -10.86 -36.97
CA LEU A 66 28.77 -11.21 -35.54
C LEU A 66 29.06 -10.00 -34.66
N GLU A 67 29.99 -9.13 -35.03
CA GLU A 67 30.29 -7.88 -34.32
C GLU A 67 29.07 -6.93 -34.33
N GLU A 68 28.33 -6.82 -35.45
CA GLU A 68 27.06 -6.05 -35.49
C GLU A 68 26.01 -6.66 -34.58
N ILE A 69 25.85 -7.97 -34.53
CA ILE A 69 24.95 -8.66 -33.64
C ILE A 69 25.36 -8.41 -32.16
N GLN A 70 26.67 -8.52 -31.88
CA GLN A 70 27.22 -8.29 -30.55
C GLN A 70 26.86 -6.89 -30.03
N LEU A 71 27.07 -5.86 -30.86
CA LEU A 71 26.72 -4.47 -30.51
C LEU A 71 25.23 -4.33 -30.23
N ALA A 72 24.38 -4.90 -31.08
CA ALA A 72 22.91 -4.84 -30.85
C ALA A 72 22.48 -5.56 -29.55
N VAL A 73 23.12 -6.68 -29.20
CA VAL A 73 22.84 -7.38 -27.93
C VAL A 73 23.38 -6.59 -26.75
N MET A 74 24.55 -5.97 -26.85
CA MET A 74 25.11 -5.10 -25.79
C MET A 74 24.19 -3.91 -25.50
N GLU A 75 23.71 -3.21 -26.54
CA GLU A 75 22.74 -2.12 -26.37
C GLU A 75 21.46 -2.58 -25.67
N ARG A 76 20.97 -3.78 -26.01
CA ARG A 76 19.81 -4.37 -25.35
C ARG A 76 20.07 -4.68 -23.88
N VAL A 77 21.24 -5.21 -23.53
CA VAL A 77 21.65 -5.47 -22.14
C VAL A 77 21.66 -4.16 -21.33
N GLU A 78 22.26 -3.08 -21.87
CA GLU A 78 22.29 -1.77 -21.20
C GLU A 78 20.88 -1.23 -20.92
N VAL A 79 19.97 -1.30 -21.88
CA VAL A 79 18.56 -0.87 -21.69
C VAL A 79 17.87 -1.70 -20.64
N LEU A 80 18.09 -3.02 -20.63
CA LEU A 80 17.50 -3.91 -19.63
C LEU A 80 18.09 -3.69 -18.24
N GLU A 81 19.38 -3.39 -18.09
CA GLU A 81 20.02 -3.02 -16.82
C GLU A 81 19.37 -1.77 -16.22
N LEU A 82 19.18 -0.72 -17.01
CA LEU A 82 18.47 0.48 -16.58
C LEU A 82 17.01 0.19 -16.17
N THR A 83 16.36 -0.69 -16.90
CA THR A 83 14.98 -1.10 -16.60
C THR A 83 14.89 -1.83 -15.26
N VAL A 84 15.81 -2.76 -15.01
CA VAL A 84 15.90 -3.50 -13.73
C VAL A 84 16.20 -2.54 -12.58
N GLU A 85 17.16 -1.62 -12.74
CA GLU A 85 17.51 -0.62 -11.73
C GLU A 85 16.31 0.26 -11.36
N ALA A 86 15.57 0.75 -12.36
CA ALA A 86 14.37 1.54 -12.15
C ALA A 86 13.27 0.75 -11.41
N ALA A 87 13.05 -0.51 -11.79
CA ALA A 87 12.08 -1.39 -11.14
C ALA A 87 12.46 -1.72 -9.70
N GLU A 88 13.75 -1.93 -9.42
CA GLU A 88 14.27 -2.14 -8.06
C GLU A 88 14.10 -0.89 -7.18
N SER A 89 14.39 0.28 -7.72
CA SER A 89 14.19 1.55 -7.02
C SER A 89 12.72 1.73 -6.63
N GLN A 90 11.81 1.55 -7.58
CA GLN A 90 10.37 1.62 -7.33
C GLN A 90 9.92 0.59 -6.27
N HIS A 91 10.44 -0.63 -6.34
CA HIS A 91 10.12 -1.66 -5.36
C HIS A 91 10.56 -1.27 -3.95
N ARG A 92 11.78 -0.70 -3.79
CA ARG A 92 12.27 -0.18 -2.50
C ARG A 92 11.39 0.95 -1.97
N ASP A 93 11.01 1.90 -2.81
CA ASP A 93 10.15 3.02 -2.44
C ASP A 93 8.77 2.55 -1.97
N HIS A 94 8.18 1.59 -2.67
CA HIS A 94 6.89 1.02 -2.26
C HIS A 94 6.99 0.24 -0.95
N ALA A 95 8.06 -0.52 -0.74
CA ALA A 95 8.30 -1.23 0.51
C ALA A 95 8.44 -0.25 1.69
N ALA A 96 9.18 0.84 1.51
CA ALA A 96 9.33 1.88 2.51
C ALA A 96 8.00 2.58 2.85
N ARG A 97 7.21 2.94 1.83
CA ARG A 97 5.87 3.54 2.02
C ARG A 97 4.92 2.58 2.74
N LEU A 98 4.95 1.30 2.40
CA LEU A 98 4.13 0.29 3.07
C LEU A 98 4.49 0.18 4.55
N SER A 99 5.79 0.09 4.86
CA SER A 99 6.28 0.04 6.25
C SER A 99 5.83 1.26 7.05
N ALA A 100 6.04 2.47 6.51
CA ALA A 100 5.62 3.71 7.16
C ALA A 100 4.10 3.78 7.39
N ALA A 101 3.30 3.33 6.41
CA ALA A 101 1.85 3.29 6.56
C ALA A 101 1.39 2.28 7.63
N GLN A 102 2.05 1.12 7.71
CA GLN A 102 1.78 0.13 8.76
C GLN A 102 2.14 0.66 10.15
N GLU A 103 3.29 1.32 10.30
CA GLU A 103 3.69 1.95 11.56
C GLU A 103 2.71 3.04 12.00
N ALA A 104 2.30 3.92 11.09
CA ALA A 104 1.30 4.95 11.35
C ALA A 104 -0.06 4.34 11.75
N TYR A 105 -0.50 3.28 11.07
CA TYR A 105 -1.72 2.57 11.42
C TYR A 105 -1.65 1.97 12.83
N HIS A 106 -0.56 1.30 13.18
CA HIS A 106 -0.39 0.71 14.51
C HIS A 106 -0.34 1.77 15.61
N ALA A 107 0.35 2.89 15.37
CA ALA A 107 0.39 4.01 16.30
C ALA A 107 -1.00 4.63 16.53
N ALA A 108 -1.75 4.89 15.46
CA ALA A 108 -3.11 5.42 15.56
C ALA A 108 -4.06 4.44 16.28
N LEU A 109 -3.93 3.15 15.99
CA LEU A 109 -4.74 2.13 16.67
C LEU A 109 -4.42 2.03 18.17
N ALA A 110 -3.14 2.16 18.53
CA ALA A 110 -2.71 2.17 19.94
C ALA A 110 -3.29 3.39 20.67
N ALA A 111 -3.19 4.59 20.09
CA ALA A 111 -3.75 5.82 20.67
C ALA A 111 -5.27 5.74 20.86
N LEU A 112 -6.00 5.24 19.87
CA LEU A 112 -7.46 5.04 19.98
C LEU A 112 -7.85 4.02 21.06
N ARG A 113 -7.05 2.98 21.24
CA ARG A 113 -7.27 1.96 22.30
C ARG A 113 -7.05 2.57 23.68
N GLU A 114 -6.02 3.39 23.84
CA GLU A 114 -5.74 4.10 25.09
C GLU A 114 -6.85 5.10 25.43
N GLU A 115 -7.27 5.93 24.46
CA GLU A 115 -8.39 6.86 24.62
C GLU A 115 -9.67 6.12 25.02
N ARG A 116 -10.00 5.03 24.32
CA ARG A 116 -11.16 4.20 24.65
C ARG A 116 -11.07 3.63 26.06
N ALA A 117 -9.91 3.15 26.47
CA ALA A 117 -9.71 2.61 27.83
C ALA A 117 -9.94 3.71 28.88
N GLY A 118 -9.41 4.92 28.65
CA GLY A 118 -9.64 6.08 29.51
C GLY A 118 -11.12 6.46 29.63
N VAL A 119 -11.85 6.54 28.51
CA VAL A 119 -13.28 6.82 28.49
C VAL A 119 -14.08 5.74 29.22
N LEU A 120 -13.74 4.46 29.02
CA LEU A 120 -14.40 3.35 29.73
C LEU A 120 -14.19 3.41 31.25
N ALA A 121 -12.95 3.68 31.69
CA ALA A 121 -12.66 3.85 33.13
C ALA A 121 -13.40 5.02 33.75
N GLN A 122 -13.48 6.18 33.07
CA GLN A 122 -14.28 7.33 33.53
C GLN A 122 -15.77 6.98 33.59
N ARG A 123 -16.28 6.26 32.56
CA ARG A 123 -17.67 5.80 32.56
C ARG A 123 -17.97 4.86 33.73
N GLU A 124 -17.08 3.92 34.02
CA GLU A 124 -17.21 2.98 35.15
C GLU A 124 -17.29 3.75 36.49
N THR A 125 -16.39 4.72 36.66
CA THR A 125 -16.38 5.58 37.87
C THR A 125 -17.68 6.39 38.01
N LEU A 126 -18.18 6.96 36.91
CA LEU A 126 -19.43 7.71 36.90
C LEU A 126 -20.65 6.81 37.18
N SER A 127 -20.73 5.65 36.51
CA SER A 127 -21.84 4.71 36.68
C SER A 127 -21.93 4.16 38.12
N ALA A 128 -20.80 3.94 38.77
CA ALA A 128 -20.77 3.53 40.19
C ALA A 128 -21.37 4.58 41.16
N SER A 129 -21.51 5.83 40.74
CA SER A 129 -22.13 6.90 41.55
C SER A 129 -23.64 7.08 41.29
N ILE A 130 -24.20 6.36 40.32
CA ILE A 130 -25.63 6.47 39.94
C ILE A 130 -26.39 5.31 40.59
N PRO A 131 -27.60 5.56 41.13
CA PRO A 131 -28.47 4.49 41.63
C PRO A 131 -28.73 3.41 40.59
N ASP A 132 -28.74 2.14 41.01
CA ASP A 132 -28.80 0.98 40.11
C ASP A 132 -30.04 0.96 39.21
N ASP A 133 -31.19 1.38 39.76
CA ASP A 133 -32.47 1.46 39.04
C ASP A 133 -32.44 2.54 37.93
N LEU A 134 -31.85 3.69 38.21
CA LEU A 134 -31.67 4.77 37.23
C LEU A 134 -30.64 4.38 36.16
N LEU A 135 -29.56 3.74 36.55
CA LEU A 135 -28.54 3.24 35.61
C LEU A 135 -29.15 2.17 34.68
N ALA A 136 -29.92 1.23 35.23
CA ALA A 136 -30.59 0.20 34.43
C ALA A 136 -31.58 0.81 33.41
N LEU A 137 -32.35 1.84 33.84
CA LEU A 137 -33.25 2.57 32.93
C LEU A 137 -32.46 3.30 31.85
N TYR A 138 -31.36 4.00 32.20
CA TYR A 138 -30.49 4.67 31.24
C TYR A 138 -29.92 3.72 30.20
N GLU A 139 -29.37 2.58 30.62
CA GLU A 139 -28.80 1.61 29.69
C GLU A 139 -29.85 1.00 28.76
N LYS A 140 -31.06 0.69 29.30
CA LYS A 140 -32.20 0.21 28.50
C LYS A 140 -32.61 1.21 27.42
N GLN A 141 -32.68 2.51 27.75
CA GLN A 141 -33.01 3.53 26.75
C GLN A 141 -31.89 3.73 25.74
N ARG A 142 -30.65 3.75 26.21
CA ARG A 142 -29.45 3.87 25.34
C ARG A 142 -29.35 2.72 24.33
N GLU A 143 -29.60 1.50 24.78
CA GLU A 143 -29.53 0.33 23.88
C GLU A 143 -30.66 0.36 22.83
N ARG A 144 -31.88 0.75 23.26
CA ARG A 144 -33.04 0.72 22.39
C ARG A 144 -33.14 1.90 21.42
N TYR A 145 -32.76 3.10 21.86
CA TYR A 145 -32.97 4.34 21.11
C TYR A 145 -31.66 5.08 20.79
N GLY A 146 -30.49 4.56 21.16
CA GLY A 146 -29.19 5.17 20.94
C GLY A 146 -28.82 6.25 21.95
N VAL A 147 -29.79 6.82 22.70
CA VAL A 147 -29.60 7.88 23.69
C VAL A 147 -30.33 7.52 24.98
N GLY A 148 -29.61 7.43 26.11
CA GLY A 148 -30.19 7.10 27.41
C GLY A 148 -30.73 8.30 28.16
N ALA A 149 -30.06 9.45 28.07
CA ALA A 149 -30.48 10.71 28.74
C ALA A 149 -30.21 11.91 27.82
N SER A 150 -30.97 12.97 28.01
CA SER A 150 -30.96 14.18 27.19
C SER A 150 -31.12 15.44 28.05
N HIS A 151 -30.29 16.43 27.83
CA HIS A 151 -30.48 17.75 28.42
C HIS A 151 -31.72 18.41 27.85
N LEU A 152 -32.55 18.96 28.78
CA LEU A 152 -33.59 19.90 28.41
C LEU A 152 -33.00 21.32 28.53
N ARG A 153 -32.91 22.04 27.42
CA ARG A 153 -32.40 23.40 27.32
C ARG A 153 -33.41 24.28 26.60
N ALA A 154 -33.80 25.41 27.24
CA ALA A 154 -34.78 26.33 26.69
C ALA A 154 -36.00 25.59 26.10
N ARG A 155 -36.52 24.59 26.81
CA ARG A 155 -37.65 23.72 26.45
C ARG A 155 -37.37 22.73 25.32
N VAL A 156 -36.16 22.68 24.77
CA VAL A 156 -35.78 21.77 23.69
C VAL A 156 -35.02 20.57 24.26
N SER A 157 -35.42 19.36 23.90
CA SER A 157 -34.68 18.13 24.21
C SER A 157 -33.50 17.98 23.28
N SER A 158 -32.26 17.86 23.81
CA SER A 158 -31.04 17.69 23.01
C SER A 158 -31.03 16.41 22.19
N ALA A 159 -31.78 15.37 22.59
CA ALA A 159 -31.84 14.10 21.88
C ALA A 159 -32.77 14.12 20.67
N SER A 160 -33.91 14.81 20.77
CA SER A 160 -34.87 14.94 19.66
C SER A 160 -34.62 16.18 18.82
N GLY A 161 -34.01 17.23 19.38
CA GLY A 161 -33.90 18.56 18.77
C GLY A 161 -35.25 19.29 18.69
N VAL A 162 -36.31 18.77 19.34
CA VAL A 162 -37.66 19.28 19.29
C VAL A 162 -38.00 20.00 20.60
N GLU A 163 -38.71 21.12 20.50
CA GLU A 163 -39.30 21.81 21.63
C GLU A 163 -40.47 21.00 22.19
N LEU A 164 -40.50 20.79 23.52
CA LEU A 164 -41.60 20.11 24.19
C LEU A 164 -42.90 20.91 24.06
N THR A 165 -43.99 20.20 23.86
CA THR A 165 -45.32 20.83 23.80
C THR A 165 -45.71 21.50 25.14
N GLY A 166 -46.71 22.39 25.14
CA GLY A 166 -47.14 23.04 26.35
C GLY A 166 -47.61 22.06 27.44
N SER A 167 -48.29 20.98 27.05
CA SER A 167 -48.73 19.91 27.95
C SER A 167 -47.58 19.10 28.54
N ASP A 168 -46.55 18.82 27.70
CA ASP A 168 -45.38 18.09 28.16
C ASP A 168 -44.55 18.95 29.15
N LEU A 169 -44.43 20.25 28.88
CA LEU A 169 -43.75 21.19 29.76
C LEU A 169 -44.45 21.30 31.11
N GLU A 170 -45.81 21.29 31.16
CA GLU A 170 -46.56 21.27 32.41
C GLU A 170 -46.27 19.98 33.19
N THR A 171 -46.23 18.83 32.52
CA THR A 171 -45.87 17.57 33.17
C THR A 171 -44.46 17.60 33.75
N VAL A 172 -43.47 18.13 32.97
CA VAL A 172 -42.08 18.27 33.43
C VAL A 172 -41.96 19.23 34.62
N ARG A 173 -42.75 20.32 34.66
CA ARG A 173 -42.78 21.27 35.75
C ARG A 173 -43.41 20.71 37.02
N ALA A 174 -44.49 19.91 36.87
CA ALA A 174 -45.20 19.32 37.98
C ALA A 174 -44.44 18.16 38.64
N ALA A 175 -43.53 17.54 37.91
CA ALA A 175 -42.74 16.45 38.43
C ALA A 175 -41.76 16.89 39.53
N ALA A 176 -41.66 16.11 40.61
CA ALA A 176 -40.71 16.36 41.70
C ALA A 176 -39.28 16.47 41.23
N PRO A 177 -38.37 17.17 41.91
CA PRO A 177 -36.98 17.34 41.45
C PRO A 177 -36.21 16.03 41.23
N ASP A 178 -36.53 15.02 42.01
CA ASP A 178 -35.94 13.66 41.95
C ASP A 178 -36.75 12.68 41.08
N GLU A 179 -37.87 13.09 40.53
CA GLU A 179 -38.69 12.26 39.66
C GLU A 179 -38.08 12.15 38.26
N VAL A 180 -37.95 10.90 37.75
CA VAL A 180 -37.42 10.62 36.42
C VAL A 180 -38.49 10.87 35.37
N VAL A 181 -38.27 11.87 34.52
CA VAL A 181 -39.20 12.21 33.44
C VAL A 181 -38.58 11.81 32.12
N MET A 182 -39.39 11.22 31.23
CA MET A 182 -38.98 10.78 29.92
C MET A 182 -39.35 11.80 28.84
N CYS A 183 -38.51 11.98 27.86
CA CYS A 183 -38.82 12.76 26.66
C CYS A 183 -39.87 12.01 25.82
N PRO A 184 -41.01 12.62 25.45
CA PRO A 184 -42.05 11.94 24.67
C PRO A 184 -41.58 11.56 23.27
N ASP A 185 -40.69 12.34 22.66
CA ASP A 185 -40.25 12.13 21.30
C ASP A 185 -39.08 11.13 21.20
N SER A 186 -38.09 11.23 22.11
CA SER A 186 -36.86 10.44 22.04
C SER A 186 -36.82 9.25 23.02
N ASN A 187 -37.74 9.19 23.97
CA ASN A 187 -37.74 8.26 25.11
C ASN A 187 -36.43 8.30 25.94
N ALA A 188 -35.66 9.38 25.84
CA ALA A 188 -34.51 9.62 26.70
C ALA A 188 -34.95 10.20 28.06
N ILE A 189 -34.19 9.90 29.12
CA ILE A 189 -34.38 10.52 30.41
C ILE A 189 -34.07 12.02 30.27
N LEU A 190 -35.02 12.90 30.66
CA LEU A 190 -34.83 14.35 30.64
C LEU A 190 -34.02 14.82 31.85
N VAL A 191 -32.84 15.40 31.56
CA VAL A 191 -32.00 16.05 32.55
C VAL A 191 -32.46 17.51 32.70
N ARG A 192 -33.08 17.83 33.82
CA ARG A 192 -33.61 19.17 34.19
C ARG A 192 -32.53 19.96 34.89
N THR A 193 -32.31 21.20 34.47
CA THR A 193 -31.34 22.14 35.06
C THR A 193 -31.93 23.53 35.05
N GLY A 194 -31.23 24.53 35.63
CA GLY A 194 -31.63 25.93 35.55
C GLY A 194 -31.74 26.48 34.12
N GLU A 195 -31.15 25.79 33.12
CA GLU A 195 -31.24 26.15 31.70
C GLU A 195 -32.46 25.56 30.99
N SER A 196 -33.27 24.75 31.67
CA SER A 196 -34.38 24.02 31.04
C SER A 196 -35.51 24.93 30.54
N GLY A 197 -35.65 26.16 31.06
CA GLY A 197 -36.69 27.10 30.65
C GLY A 197 -38.09 26.72 31.18
N LEU A 198 -38.13 26.03 32.32
CA LEU A 198 -39.34 25.56 33.00
C LEU A 198 -40.02 26.64 33.83
#